data_f9908a0aef865517da95478da49d473f
#
_entry.id   f9908a0aef865517da95478da49d473f
#
_cell.length_a   1.000
_cell.length_b   1.000
_cell.length_c   1.000
_cell.angle_alpha   90.00
_cell.angle_beta   90.00
_cell.angle_gamma   90.00
#
_symmetry.space_group_name_H-M   'P 1'
#
loop_
_entity.id
_entity.type
_entity.pdbx_description
1 polymer ?
#
loop_
_entity_poly.entity_id
_entity_poly.type
_entity_poly.pdbx_seq_one_letter_code
_entity_poly.pdbx_strand_id
1 'polypeptide(L)'
;FYTERHLLENQINISYNKGKLVKGKIVKPEDGFSVLQNVPGTPKYWQQKRYELIAKLEQLGPFQFFFTLSCADMRWMENFVSIFALEKDVDISIDVKDTEESQICINGVPLHEHLKNMNKHELIKDNVMIITQNFDKRVRSFFKNIVMGKNEPMKVKFYNYRVEFQLRGAGHIH
;
A
#
# COMPACT_ATOMS: atom_id res chain seq x y z
N PHE A 1 1.98 2.90 -13.48
CA PHE A 1 2.59 4.10 -12.83
C PHE A 1 2.93 5.20 -13.83
N TYR A 2 3.59 4.90 -14.95
CA TYR A 2 3.95 5.89 -15.98
C TYR A 2 2.72 6.44 -16.72
N THR A 3 1.73 5.60 -17.00
CA THR A 3 0.50 5.97 -17.72
C THR A 3 -0.44 6.85 -16.89
N GLU A 4 -0.61 6.59 -15.60
CA GLU A 4 -1.43 7.44 -14.72
C GLU A 4 -0.83 8.83 -14.53
N ARG A 5 0.47 8.93 -14.37
CA ARG A 5 1.16 10.22 -14.26
C ARG A 5 0.99 11.06 -15.53
N HIS A 6 1.11 10.45 -16.70
CA HIS A 6 0.92 11.12 -17.99
C HIS A 6 -0.54 11.57 -18.21
N LEU A 7 -1.52 10.76 -17.78
CA LEU A 7 -2.94 11.13 -17.82
C LEU A 7 -3.23 12.30 -16.88
N LEU A 8 -2.65 12.30 -15.68
CA LEU A 8 -2.79 13.39 -14.71
C LEU A 8 -2.12 14.68 -15.18
N GLU A 9 -0.91 14.61 -15.73
CA GLU A 9 -0.21 15.74 -16.32
C GLU A 9 -0.99 16.33 -17.51
N ASN A 10 -1.58 15.48 -18.35
CA ASN A 10 -2.45 15.94 -19.45
C ASN A 10 -3.76 16.56 -18.93
N GLN A 11 -4.39 16.02 -17.90
CA GLN A 11 -5.59 16.60 -17.30
C GLN A 11 -5.29 17.95 -16.64
N ILE A 12 -4.16 18.08 -15.96
CA ILE A 12 -3.69 19.35 -15.38
C ILE A 12 -3.43 20.38 -16.49
N ASN A 13 -2.74 20.00 -17.56
CA ASN A 13 -2.47 20.86 -18.70
C ASN A 13 -3.75 21.28 -19.45
N ILE A 14 -4.70 20.37 -19.63
CA ILE A 14 -6.00 20.67 -20.26
C ILE A 14 -6.81 21.62 -19.39
N SER A 15 -6.84 21.40 -18.08
CA SER A 15 -7.55 22.28 -17.15
C SER A 15 -6.90 23.66 -17.05
N TYR A 16 -5.57 23.74 -17.05
CA TYR A 16 -4.83 24.99 -17.09
C TYR A 16 -5.07 25.77 -18.39
N ASN A 17 -5.07 25.08 -19.52
CA ASN A 17 -5.32 25.70 -20.84
C ASN A 17 -6.79 26.07 -21.05
N LYS A 18 -7.76 25.28 -20.54
CA LYS A 18 -9.18 25.63 -20.57
C LYS A 18 -9.48 26.85 -19.69
N GLY A 19 -8.83 26.99 -18.55
CA GLY A 19 -8.92 28.19 -17.71
C GLY A 19 -8.47 29.48 -18.45
N LYS A 20 -7.47 29.36 -19.33
CA LYS A 20 -6.99 30.47 -20.16
C LYS A 20 -7.97 30.88 -21.30
N LEU A 21 -8.80 29.97 -21.77
CA LEU A 21 -9.63 30.15 -22.98
C LEU A 21 -11.06 30.61 -22.69
N VAL A 22 -11.53 30.60 -21.45
CA VAL A 22 -12.90 31.02 -21.12
C VAL A 22 -12.92 32.51 -20.81
N LYS A 23 -13.32 33.29 -21.82
CA LYS A 23 -13.74 34.73 -21.74
C LYS A 23 -12.67 35.76 -21.36
N GLY A 24 -11.42 35.68 -21.81
CA GLY A 24 -10.50 36.84 -21.70
C GLY A 24 -10.18 37.30 -20.26
N LYS A 25 -10.69 36.61 -19.24
CA LYS A 25 -10.32 36.81 -17.83
C LYS A 25 -9.21 35.86 -17.49
N ILE A 26 -8.12 36.42 -17.00
CA ILE A 26 -7.04 35.67 -16.35
C ILE A 26 -7.69 34.95 -15.15
N VAL A 27 -7.94 33.65 -15.30
CA VAL A 27 -8.40 32.83 -14.18
C VAL A 27 -7.25 32.84 -13.14
N LYS A 28 -7.59 33.25 -11.94
CA LYS A 28 -6.59 33.34 -10.86
C LYS A 28 -5.88 32.00 -10.69
N PRO A 29 -4.57 32.00 -10.39
CA PRO A 29 -3.82 30.76 -10.13
C PRO A 29 -4.49 29.81 -9.12
N GLU A 30 -5.32 30.37 -8.24
CA GLU A 30 -6.10 29.64 -7.22
C GLU A 30 -7.05 28.60 -7.80
N ASP A 31 -7.61 28.83 -8.99
CA ASP A 31 -8.54 27.86 -9.62
C ASP A 31 -7.82 26.67 -10.25
N GLY A 32 -6.56 26.81 -10.66
CA GLY A 32 -5.71 25.70 -11.11
C GLY A 32 -5.33 24.76 -9.97
N PHE A 33 -5.23 25.28 -8.75
CA PHE A 33 -4.92 24.48 -7.55
C PHE A 33 -6.08 23.61 -7.08
N SER A 34 -7.32 23.90 -7.42
CA SER A 34 -8.48 23.09 -7.04
C SER A 34 -8.44 21.69 -7.67
N VAL A 35 -7.87 21.57 -8.87
CA VAL A 35 -7.69 20.27 -9.55
C VAL A 35 -6.69 19.38 -8.81
N LEU A 36 -5.69 19.99 -8.17
CA LEU A 36 -4.64 19.27 -7.46
C LEU A 36 -5.11 18.65 -6.14
N GLN A 37 -6.26 19.02 -5.61
CA GLN A 37 -6.81 18.46 -4.37
C GLN A 37 -7.09 16.95 -4.46
N ASN A 38 -7.38 16.44 -5.66
CA ASN A 38 -7.67 15.03 -5.91
C ASN A 38 -6.42 14.21 -6.31
N VAL A 39 -5.27 14.88 -6.48
CA VAL A 39 -4.02 14.22 -6.89
C VAL A 39 -3.21 13.86 -5.64
N PRO A 40 -3.09 12.55 -5.31
CA PRO A 40 -2.31 12.11 -4.16
C PRO A 40 -0.87 12.63 -4.20
N GLY A 41 -0.35 13.06 -3.05
CA GLY A 41 1.02 13.57 -2.93
C GLY A 41 1.17 15.08 -3.13
N THR A 42 0.14 15.79 -3.63
CA THR A 42 0.21 17.25 -3.74
C THR A 42 -0.04 17.95 -2.40
N PRO A 43 0.50 19.18 -2.17
CA PRO A 43 0.23 19.93 -0.96
C PRO A 43 -1.28 20.17 -0.72
N LYS A 44 -2.04 20.39 -1.79
CA LYS A 44 -3.50 20.62 -1.71
C LYS A 44 -4.24 19.37 -1.28
N TYR A 45 -3.87 18.19 -1.80
CA TYR A 45 -4.40 16.92 -1.36
C TYR A 45 -4.18 16.70 0.14
N TRP A 46 -2.94 16.94 0.62
CA TRP A 46 -2.62 16.77 2.05
C TRP A 46 -3.32 17.79 2.93
N GLN A 47 -3.51 19.02 2.45
CA GLN A 47 -4.30 20.03 3.15
C GLN A 47 -5.75 19.58 3.32
N GLN A 48 -6.37 19.03 2.27
CA GLN A 48 -7.71 18.48 2.33
C GLN A 48 -7.81 17.34 3.35
N LYS A 49 -6.86 16.40 3.29
CA LYS A 49 -6.82 15.27 4.23
C LYS A 49 -6.63 15.72 5.68
N ARG A 50 -5.87 16.78 5.91
CA ARG A 50 -5.74 17.40 7.22
C ARG A 50 -7.07 17.97 7.72
N TYR A 51 -7.81 18.68 6.89
CA TYR A 51 -9.12 19.21 7.29
C TYR A 51 -10.12 18.10 7.60
N GLU A 52 -10.17 17.05 6.78
CA GLU A 52 -10.99 15.87 7.06
C GLU A 52 -10.64 15.23 8.41
N LEU A 53 -9.36 15.14 8.73
CA LEU A 53 -8.88 14.61 10.01
C LEU A 53 -9.29 15.49 11.18
N ILE A 54 -9.11 16.81 11.08
CA ILE A 54 -9.49 17.77 12.13
C ILE A 54 -11.01 17.69 12.38
N ALA A 55 -11.81 17.70 11.33
CA ALA A 55 -13.28 17.57 11.46
C ALA A 55 -13.69 16.27 12.16
N LYS A 56 -13.00 15.14 11.90
CA LYS A 56 -13.24 13.88 12.62
C LYS A 56 -12.87 14.00 14.09
N LEU A 57 -11.73 14.63 14.42
CA LEU A 57 -11.30 14.83 15.80
C LEU A 57 -12.28 15.70 16.58
N GLU A 58 -12.82 16.75 15.96
CA GLU A 58 -13.81 17.63 16.58
C GLU A 58 -15.15 16.93 16.85
N GLN A 59 -15.60 16.05 15.93
CA GLN A 59 -16.88 15.34 16.07
C GLN A 59 -16.81 14.08 16.92
N LEU A 60 -15.73 13.34 16.84
CA LEU A 60 -15.59 11.99 17.42
C LEU A 60 -14.65 11.93 18.61
N GLY A 61 -13.93 13.02 18.87
CA GLY A 61 -12.93 13.12 19.93
C GLY A 61 -11.53 12.68 19.49
N PRO A 62 -10.53 12.77 20.39
CA PRO A 62 -9.14 12.46 20.07
C PRO A 62 -8.93 10.96 19.84
N PHE A 63 -7.88 10.62 19.08
CA PHE A 63 -7.43 9.24 18.93
C PHE A 63 -6.98 8.68 20.28
N GLN A 64 -7.41 7.46 20.57
CA GLN A 64 -7.03 6.72 21.77
C GLN A 64 -5.80 5.83 21.56
N PHE A 65 -5.57 5.40 20.32
CA PHE A 65 -4.50 4.49 19.98
C PHE A 65 -3.75 5.01 18.74
N PHE A 66 -2.44 4.88 18.81
CA PHE A 66 -1.55 5.02 17.67
C PHE A 66 -0.67 3.78 17.61
N PHE A 67 -0.61 3.16 16.46
CA PHE A 67 0.24 2.00 16.22
C PHE A 67 0.80 2.01 14.81
N THR A 68 1.82 1.21 14.61
CA THR A 68 2.49 1.09 13.33
C THR A 68 2.51 -0.37 12.88
N LEU A 69 2.36 -0.60 11.57
CA LEU A 69 2.47 -1.91 10.96
C LEU A 69 3.55 -1.84 9.88
N SER A 70 4.61 -2.61 10.07
CA SER A 70 5.70 -2.71 9.10
C SER A 70 5.61 -3.99 8.30
N CYS A 71 5.96 -3.91 7.02
CA CYS A 71 6.16 -5.09 6.21
C CYS A 71 7.37 -5.88 6.75
N ALA A 72 7.15 -7.12 7.15
CA ALA A 72 8.23 -8.04 7.49
C ALA A 72 8.71 -8.78 6.23
N ASP A 73 9.14 -7.99 5.23
CA ASP A 73 9.47 -8.39 3.88
C ASP A 73 10.36 -9.65 3.80
N MET A 74 11.36 -9.75 4.69
CA MET A 74 12.31 -10.86 4.76
C MET A 74 11.80 -12.09 5.54
N ARG A 75 10.70 -11.94 6.28
CA ARG A 75 10.20 -13.00 7.18
C ARG A 75 8.93 -13.65 6.66
N TRP A 76 8.16 -12.95 5.85
CA TRP A 76 6.91 -13.49 5.32
C TRP A 76 7.19 -14.46 4.18
N MET A 77 7.00 -15.75 4.44
CA MET A 77 7.27 -16.81 3.45
C MET A 77 6.42 -16.67 2.20
N GLU A 78 5.21 -16.13 2.31
CA GLU A 78 4.36 -15.86 1.15
C GLU A 78 4.97 -14.88 0.15
N ASN A 79 5.89 -14.01 0.57
CA ASN A 79 6.60 -13.13 -0.36
C ASN A 79 7.46 -13.95 -1.31
N PHE A 80 8.23 -14.89 -0.78
CA PHE A 80 9.08 -15.76 -1.57
C PHE A 80 8.27 -16.73 -2.42
N VAL A 81 7.22 -17.32 -1.86
CA VAL A 81 6.28 -18.17 -2.61
C VAL A 81 5.68 -17.41 -3.79
N SER A 82 5.22 -16.18 -3.57
CA SER A 82 4.65 -15.35 -4.64
C SER A 82 5.68 -14.95 -5.71
N ILE A 83 6.94 -14.78 -5.34
CA ILE A 83 8.02 -14.50 -6.29
C ILE A 83 8.27 -15.72 -7.17
N PHE A 84 8.46 -16.88 -6.56
CA PHE A 84 8.68 -18.13 -7.31
C PHE A 84 7.49 -18.53 -8.18
N ALA A 85 6.26 -18.22 -7.74
CA ALA A 85 5.05 -18.48 -8.52
C ALA A 85 4.96 -17.69 -9.85
N LEU A 86 5.82 -16.69 -10.06
CA LEU A 86 5.92 -15.98 -11.35
C LEU A 86 6.78 -16.71 -12.37
N GLU A 87 7.60 -17.64 -11.94
CA GLU A 87 8.43 -18.45 -12.84
C GLU A 87 7.52 -19.46 -13.55
N LYS A 88 7.81 -19.72 -14.82
CA LYS A 88 7.07 -20.72 -15.59
C LYS A 88 7.41 -22.12 -15.09
N ASP A 89 6.41 -22.99 -15.05
CA ASP A 89 6.56 -24.40 -14.73
C ASP A 89 7.05 -24.68 -13.29
N VAL A 90 6.68 -23.82 -12.34
CA VAL A 90 6.97 -24.02 -10.92
C VAL A 90 5.77 -24.74 -10.27
N ASP A 91 6.03 -25.89 -9.70
CA ASP A 91 5.07 -26.60 -8.83
C ASP A 91 5.29 -26.16 -7.38
N ILE A 92 4.21 -25.66 -6.76
CA ILE A 92 4.23 -25.23 -5.36
C ILE A 92 3.32 -26.15 -4.57
N SER A 93 3.89 -26.92 -3.68
CA SER A 93 3.18 -27.83 -2.81
C SER A 93 3.38 -27.48 -1.34
N ILE A 94 2.38 -27.84 -0.54
CA ILE A 94 2.47 -27.73 0.92
C ILE A 94 2.54 -29.15 1.45
N ASP A 95 3.70 -29.53 1.95
CA ASP A 95 3.89 -30.82 2.61
C ASP A 95 3.44 -30.68 4.07
N VAL A 96 2.28 -31.26 4.37
CA VAL A 96 1.72 -31.29 5.72
C VAL A 96 2.31 -32.51 6.40
N LYS A 97 3.40 -32.32 7.15
CA LYS A 97 3.90 -33.34 8.05
C LYS A 97 3.04 -33.38 9.31
N ASP A 98 2.87 -34.56 9.90
CA ASP A 98 2.11 -34.80 11.14
C ASP A 98 2.65 -34.01 12.37
N THR A 99 3.71 -33.28 12.23
CA THR A 99 4.28 -32.37 13.21
C THR A 99 4.01 -30.93 12.79
N GLU A 100 3.57 -30.09 13.70
CA GLU A 100 3.03 -28.72 13.62
C GLU A 100 3.63 -27.71 12.60
N GLU A 101 4.60 -28.09 11.76
CA GLU A 101 5.21 -27.25 10.73
C GLU A 101 4.87 -27.74 9.33
N SER A 102 3.87 -27.13 8.72
CA SER A 102 3.64 -27.28 7.29
C SER A 102 4.83 -26.74 6.50
N GLN A 103 5.46 -27.59 5.70
CA GLN A 103 6.61 -27.22 4.89
C GLN A 103 6.18 -26.85 3.48
N ILE A 104 6.53 -25.65 3.06
CA ILE A 104 6.29 -25.21 1.68
C ILE A 104 7.43 -25.74 0.81
N CYS A 105 7.09 -26.45 -0.26
CA CYS A 105 8.03 -26.97 -1.22
C CYS A 105 7.81 -26.33 -2.61
N ILE A 106 8.91 -26.09 -3.30
CA ILE A 106 8.95 -25.59 -4.67
C ILE A 106 9.65 -26.65 -5.51
N ASN A 107 8.95 -27.20 -6.50
CA ASN A 107 9.40 -28.34 -7.30
C ASN A 107 9.90 -29.51 -6.43
N GLY A 108 9.20 -29.79 -5.33
CA GLY A 108 9.54 -30.86 -4.39
C GLY A 108 10.72 -30.57 -3.43
N VAL A 109 11.34 -29.40 -3.53
CA VAL A 109 12.44 -28.96 -2.64
C VAL A 109 11.90 -27.94 -1.63
N PRO A 110 12.24 -28.08 -0.34
CA PRO A 110 11.80 -27.12 0.69
C PRO A 110 12.23 -25.70 0.39
N LEU A 111 11.31 -24.72 0.57
CA LEU A 111 11.55 -23.32 0.30
C LEU A 111 12.81 -22.78 1.03
N HIS A 112 13.06 -23.21 2.25
CA HIS A 112 14.21 -22.74 3.01
C HIS A 112 15.56 -23.16 2.36
N GLU A 113 15.60 -24.30 1.66
CA GLU A 113 16.79 -24.75 0.92
C GLU A 113 17.02 -23.88 -0.33
N HIS A 114 15.96 -23.53 -1.06
CA HIS A 114 16.05 -22.57 -2.16
C HIS A 114 16.61 -21.22 -1.69
N LEU A 115 16.16 -20.75 -0.53
CA LEU A 115 16.54 -19.45 0.01
C LEU A 115 17.94 -19.43 0.67
N LYS A 116 18.52 -20.60 0.94
CA LYS A 116 19.82 -20.71 1.64
C LYS A 116 20.98 -20.10 0.85
N ASN A 117 20.95 -20.27 -0.48
CA ASN A 117 22.00 -19.84 -1.38
C ASN A 117 21.65 -18.56 -2.14
N MET A 118 20.51 -17.93 -1.83
CA MET A 118 20.04 -16.72 -2.51
C MET A 118 20.28 -15.48 -1.65
N ASN A 119 20.59 -14.37 -2.31
CA ASN A 119 20.57 -13.05 -1.67
C ASN A 119 19.13 -12.58 -1.50
N LYS A 120 18.53 -12.85 -0.34
CA LYS A 120 17.13 -12.49 -0.03
C LYS A 120 16.85 -10.99 -0.18
N HIS A 121 17.83 -10.14 0.11
CA HIS A 121 17.67 -8.68 -0.03
C HIS A 121 17.53 -8.27 -1.50
N GLU A 122 18.34 -8.84 -2.35
CA GLU A 122 18.29 -8.57 -3.79
C GLU A 122 16.99 -9.11 -4.40
N LEU A 123 16.64 -10.36 -4.05
CA LEU A 123 15.39 -10.97 -4.49
C LEU A 123 14.15 -10.12 -4.14
N ILE A 124 14.08 -9.59 -2.92
CA ILE A 124 12.99 -8.70 -2.48
C ILE A 124 13.04 -7.36 -3.19
N LYS A 125 14.21 -6.77 -3.35
CA LYS A 125 14.40 -5.48 -4.03
C LYS A 125 13.96 -5.54 -5.48
N ASP A 126 14.25 -6.64 -6.17
CA ASP A 126 13.87 -6.83 -7.57
C ASP A 126 12.37 -7.10 -7.75
N ASN A 127 11.69 -7.55 -6.68
CA ASN A 127 10.28 -7.93 -6.68
C ASN A 127 9.41 -7.04 -5.77
N VAL A 128 9.74 -5.77 -5.63
CA VAL A 128 9.03 -4.80 -4.76
C VAL A 128 7.51 -4.75 -5.02
N MET A 129 7.07 -4.94 -6.25
CA MET A 129 5.65 -4.93 -6.59
C MET A 129 4.90 -6.06 -5.88
N ILE A 130 5.45 -7.26 -5.86
CA ILE A 130 4.85 -8.43 -5.18
C ILE A 130 4.81 -8.21 -3.68
N ILE A 131 5.91 -7.72 -3.12
CA ILE A 131 6.01 -7.42 -1.69
C ILE A 131 4.95 -6.39 -1.28
N THR A 132 4.79 -5.34 -2.09
CA THR A 132 3.78 -4.30 -1.87
C THR A 132 2.35 -4.86 -1.95
N GLN A 133 2.06 -5.75 -2.90
CA GLN A 133 0.75 -6.39 -3.02
C GLN A 133 0.44 -7.30 -1.84
N ASN A 134 1.41 -8.10 -1.38
CA ASN A 134 1.23 -8.97 -0.22
C ASN A 134 1.04 -8.15 1.05
N PHE A 135 1.79 -7.04 1.21
CA PHE A 135 1.59 -6.11 2.30
C PHE A 135 0.17 -5.51 2.29
N ASP A 136 -0.32 -5.02 1.15
CA ASP A 136 -1.67 -4.47 1.01
C ASP A 136 -2.74 -5.51 1.35
N LYS A 137 -2.61 -6.75 0.88
CA LYS A 137 -3.52 -7.85 1.23
C LYS A 137 -3.57 -8.09 2.75
N ARG A 138 -2.41 -8.14 3.41
CA ARG A 138 -2.33 -8.31 4.87
C ARG A 138 -2.95 -7.15 5.62
N VAL A 139 -2.68 -5.92 5.20
CA VAL A 139 -3.25 -4.72 5.79
C VAL A 139 -4.77 -4.72 5.67
N ARG A 140 -5.31 -4.98 4.48
CA ARG A 140 -6.76 -5.08 4.27
C ARG A 140 -7.39 -6.18 5.12
N SER A 141 -6.73 -7.34 5.20
CA SER A 141 -7.19 -8.44 6.06
C SER A 141 -7.18 -8.05 7.54
N PHE A 142 -6.14 -7.37 8.01
CA PHE A 142 -6.05 -6.87 9.38
C PHE A 142 -7.19 -5.90 9.69
N PHE A 143 -7.41 -4.89 8.86
CA PHE A 143 -8.51 -3.95 9.07
C PHE A 143 -9.87 -4.64 9.03
N LYS A 144 -10.10 -5.52 8.06
CA LYS A 144 -11.38 -6.22 7.90
C LYS A 144 -11.69 -7.17 9.06
N ASN A 145 -10.71 -7.92 9.54
CA ASN A 145 -10.94 -9.03 10.45
C ASN A 145 -10.66 -8.67 11.93
N ILE A 146 -9.73 -7.76 12.18
CA ILE A 146 -9.30 -7.40 13.54
C ILE A 146 -9.88 -6.05 13.94
N VAL A 147 -9.76 -5.01 13.09
CA VAL A 147 -10.19 -3.66 13.45
C VAL A 147 -11.70 -3.50 13.32
N MET A 148 -12.30 -4.03 12.24
CA MET A 148 -13.72 -3.93 11.90
C MET A 148 -14.46 -5.27 11.97
N GLY A 149 -13.84 -6.29 12.54
CA GLY A 149 -14.42 -7.64 12.64
C GLY A 149 -15.59 -7.70 13.64
N LYS A 150 -16.47 -8.69 13.46
CA LYS A 150 -17.64 -8.89 14.36
C LYS A 150 -17.25 -9.11 15.83
N ASN A 151 -16.08 -9.66 16.08
CA ASN A 151 -15.52 -9.91 17.41
C ASN A 151 -14.43 -8.89 17.75
N GLU A 152 -14.55 -7.67 17.27
CA GLU A 152 -13.58 -6.60 17.53
C GLU A 152 -13.39 -6.36 19.05
N PRO A 153 -12.16 -6.51 19.54
CA PRO A 153 -11.92 -6.33 20.99
C PRO A 153 -12.02 -4.86 21.42
N MET A 154 -11.90 -3.92 20.50
CA MET A 154 -11.76 -2.49 20.81
C MET A 154 -12.96 -1.63 20.47
N LYS A 155 -14.00 -2.14 19.81
CA LYS A 155 -15.19 -1.38 19.36
C LYS A 155 -14.79 -0.08 18.63
N VAL A 156 -13.99 -0.21 17.58
CA VAL A 156 -13.43 0.92 16.85
C VAL A 156 -14.52 1.74 16.19
N LYS A 157 -14.65 3.02 16.56
CA LYS A 157 -15.60 3.95 15.96
C LYS A 157 -15.12 4.50 14.62
N PHE A 158 -13.84 4.83 14.54
CA PHE A 158 -13.19 5.30 13.33
C PHE A 158 -11.69 5.04 13.37
N TYR A 159 -11.09 5.00 12.23
CA TYR A 159 -9.64 4.91 12.08
C TYR A 159 -9.17 5.76 10.89
N ASN A 160 -7.91 6.14 10.94
CA ASN A 160 -7.20 6.70 9.81
C ASN A 160 -5.84 6.02 9.75
N TYR A 161 -5.33 5.82 8.57
CA TYR A 161 -3.98 5.33 8.38
C TYR A 161 -3.31 6.02 7.20
N ARG A 162 -1.99 6.06 7.24
CA ARG A 162 -1.15 6.53 6.17
C ARG A 162 -0.16 5.44 5.81
N VAL A 163 -0.06 5.14 4.52
CA VAL A 163 0.94 4.22 3.99
C VAL A 163 2.16 5.03 3.59
N GLU A 164 3.32 4.61 4.06
CA GLU A 164 4.62 5.14 3.67
C GLU A 164 5.47 4.01 3.11
N PHE A 165 6.39 4.33 2.22
CA PHE A 165 7.35 3.38 1.69
C PHE A 165 8.74 3.73 2.20
N GLN A 166 9.39 2.76 2.82
CA GLN A 166 10.78 2.90 3.24
C GLN A 166 11.70 2.89 2.03
N LEU A 167 12.95 3.35 2.19
CA LEU A 167 13.95 3.43 1.11
C LEU A 167 14.14 2.13 0.32
N ARG A 168 13.93 0.98 0.95
CA ARG A 168 14.00 -0.35 0.34
C ARG A 168 12.70 -0.78 -0.36
N GLY A 169 11.68 0.07 -0.41
CA GLY A 169 10.39 -0.22 -1.03
C GLY A 169 9.38 -0.95 -0.14
N ALA A 170 9.76 -1.31 1.09
CA ALA A 170 8.84 -1.98 2.02
C ALA A 170 7.77 -1.02 2.54
N GLY A 171 6.51 -1.48 2.55
CA GLY A 171 5.38 -0.72 3.06
C GLY A 171 5.40 -0.59 4.58
N HIS A 172 4.96 0.57 5.05
CA HIS A 172 4.83 0.91 6.46
C HIS A 172 3.54 1.71 6.67
N ILE A 173 2.80 1.42 7.73
CA ILE A 173 1.55 2.09 8.05
C ILE A 173 1.65 2.70 9.44
N HIS A 174 1.16 3.91 9.51
CA HIS A 174 0.89 4.61 10.77
C HIS A 174 -0.60 4.77 10.97
#